data_d0c97b858c6f55a16f3cf21bd29d7b35
#
_entry.id   d0c97b858c6f55a16f3cf21bd29d7b35
#
_cell.length_a   1.000
_cell.length_b   1.000
_cell.length_c   1.000
_cell.angle_alpha   90.00
_cell.angle_beta   90.00
_cell.angle_gamma   90.00
#
_symmetry.space_group_name_H-M   'P 1'
#
loop_
_entity.id
_entity.type
_entity.pdbx_description
1 polymer ?
#
loop_
_entity_poly.entity_id
_entity_poly.type
_entity_poly.pdbx_seq_one_letter_code
_entity_poly.pdbx_strand_id
1 'polypeptide(L)'
;MPMPSVSAGKELKNKHIYMKIGICNDHAGVEYKEKLSAMLVKEGYTVVNFGTDTPVSVDYPDYAHALAAAVEKGEVELGIALCGTGNGMAITLNKHQGIRAGLAWSSEIGRLVKAHNNANVLVLPARFIPYRTAANIVRIWLKTPFEGGRHQRRIDKMPCR
;
A
#
# COMPACT_ATOMS: atom_id res chain seq x y z
N MET A 1 15.25 3.23 -42.86
CA MET A 1 13.89 3.09 -42.29
C MET A 1 14.01 2.88 -40.79
N PRO A 2 13.53 3.78 -39.96
CA PRO A 2 13.53 3.52 -38.52
C PRO A 2 12.47 2.45 -38.20
N MET A 3 12.87 1.44 -37.44
CA MET A 3 12.00 0.42 -36.90
C MET A 3 10.96 1.07 -35.96
N PRO A 4 9.70 0.62 -35.95
CA PRO A 4 8.72 1.17 -35.03
C PRO A 4 9.09 0.80 -33.59
N SER A 5 9.06 1.80 -32.73
CA SER A 5 9.26 1.64 -31.30
C SER A 5 8.22 0.68 -30.71
N VAL A 6 8.67 -0.49 -30.27
CA VAL A 6 7.84 -1.43 -29.51
C VAL A 6 7.58 -0.81 -28.15
N SER A 7 6.51 -0.11 -28.13
CA SER A 7 5.53 0.19 -27.11
C SER A 7 5.94 0.09 -25.64
N ALA A 8 6.16 1.28 -25.06
CA ALA A 8 6.12 1.53 -23.61
C ALA A 8 4.88 0.92 -22.91
N GLY A 9 3.79 0.69 -23.63
CA GLY A 9 2.57 0.07 -23.12
C GLY A 9 2.66 -1.42 -22.84
N LYS A 10 3.54 -2.16 -23.52
CA LYS A 10 3.76 -3.59 -23.25
C LYS A 10 4.69 -3.82 -22.05
N GLU A 11 5.67 -2.95 -21.86
CA GLU A 11 6.56 -3.00 -20.70
C GLU A 11 5.83 -2.65 -19.39
N LEU A 12 4.91 -1.68 -19.43
CA LEU A 12 4.07 -1.33 -18.28
C LEU A 12 3.12 -2.47 -17.88
N LYS A 13 2.51 -3.16 -18.85
CA LYS A 13 1.65 -4.33 -18.59
C LYS A 13 2.43 -5.51 -17.99
N ASN A 14 3.65 -5.75 -18.43
CA ASN A 14 4.50 -6.81 -17.89
C ASN A 14 5.04 -6.49 -16.49
N LYS A 15 5.24 -5.21 -16.14
CA LYS A 15 5.72 -4.80 -14.82
C LYS A 15 4.70 -5.06 -13.72
N HIS A 16 3.39 -4.97 -14.02
CA HIS A 16 2.31 -5.25 -13.06
C HIS A 16 2.15 -6.73 -12.74
N ILE A 17 2.38 -7.63 -13.70
CA ILE A 17 2.20 -9.08 -13.53
C ILE A 17 3.16 -9.69 -12.49
N TYR A 18 4.29 -9.02 -12.19
CA TYR A 18 5.30 -9.50 -11.24
C TYR A 18 5.39 -8.69 -9.95
N MET A 19 4.61 -7.60 -9.80
CA MET A 19 4.65 -6.79 -8.60
C MET A 19 4.03 -7.53 -7.42
N LYS A 20 4.80 -7.67 -6.34
CA LYS A 20 4.36 -8.26 -5.09
C LYS A 20 3.89 -7.16 -4.14
N ILE A 21 2.66 -7.30 -3.66
CA ILE A 21 2.06 -6.42 -2.67
C ILE A 21 1.84 -7.21 -1.40
N GLY A 22 2.42 -6.74 -0.30
CA GLY A 22 2.13 -7.26 1.03
C GLY A 22 0.83 -6.65 1.56
N ILE A 23 0.01 -7.43 2.22
CA ILE A 23 -1.19 -6.93 2.88
C ILE A 23 -1.24 -7.44 4.31
N CYS A 24 -1.52 -6.56 5.26
CA CYS A 24 -1.74 -6.92 6.65
C CYS A 24 -3.00 -6.25 7.21
N ASN A 25 -3.52 -6.81 8.27
CA ASN A 25 -4.69 -6.32 8.97
C ASN A 25 -4.72 -6.87 10.38
N ASP A 26 -5.46 -6.19 11.25
CA ASP A 26 -5.96 -6.78 12.47
C ASP A 26 -7.35 -7.41 12.25
N HIS A 27 -8.02 -7.81 13.34
CA HIS A 27 -9.33 -8.43 13.28
C HIS A 27 -10.43 -7.56 12.65
N ALA A 28 -10.27 -6.23 12.66
CA ALA A 28 -11.23 -5.31 12.03
C ALA A 28 -11.14 -5.28 10.50
N GLY A 29 -10.01 -5.69 9.93
CA GLY A 29 -9.74 -5.61 8.49
C GLY A 29 -9.84 -6.92 7.72
N VAL A 30 -10.30 -8.01 8.32
CA VAL A 30 -10.31 -9.35 7.70
C VAL A 30 -11.12 -9.37 6.41
N GLU A 31 -12.36 -8.89 6.43
CA GLU A 31 -13.24 -8.88 5.25
C GLU A 31 -12.67 -8.04 4.11
N TYR A 32 -12.20 -6.84 4.43
CA TYR A 32 -11.63 -5.95 3.40
C TYR A 32 -10.32 -6.52 2.83
N LYS A 33 -9.48 -7.12 3.67
CA LYS A 33 -8.27 -7.79 3.19
C LYS A 33 -8.61 -8.90 2.18
N GLU A 34 -9.57 -9.74 2.48
CA GLU A 34 -9.97 -10.83 1.59
C GLU A 34 -10.45 -10.31 0.24
N LYS A 35 -11.33 -9.32 0.26
CA LYS A 35 -11.87 -8.71 -0.96
C LYS A 35 -10.82 -7.95 -1.76
N LEU A 36 -9.96 -7.17 -1.10
CA LEU A 36 -8.87 -6.44 -1.74
C LEU A 36 -7.83 -7.41 -2.34
N SER A 37 -7.50 -8.48 -1.62
CA SER A 37 -6.57 -9.50 -2.12
C SER A 37 -7.09 -10.15 -3.40
N ALA A 38 -8.37 -10.53 -3.42
CA ALA A 38 -9.00 -11.11 -4.61
C ALA A 38 -9.01 -10.13 -5.80
N MET A 39 -9.31 -8.86 -5.53
CA MET A 39 -9.27 -7.80 -6.54
C MET A 39 -7.88 -7.63 -7.13
N LEU A 40 -6.86 -7.57 -6.29
CA LEU A 40 -5.47 -7.38 -6.69
C LEU A 40 -4.94 -8.57 -7.53
N VAL A 41 -5.24 -9.79 -7.10
CA VAL A 41 -4.89 -10.99 -7.88
C VAL A 41 -5.55 -10.98 -9.26
N LYS A 42 -6.82 -10.62 -9.33
CA LYS A 42 -7.54 -10.49 -10.59
C LYS A 42 -6.93 -9.42 -11.51
N GLU A 43 -6.38 -8.36 -10.93
CA GLU A 43 -5.71 -7.28 -11.68
C GLU A 43 -4.24 -7.59 -12.02
N GLY A 44 -3.73 -8.76 -11.67
CA GLY A 44 -2.41 -9.26 -12.07
C GLY A 44 -1.29 -9.08 -11.03
N TYR A 45 -1.61 -8.64 -9.82
CA TYR A 45 -0.63 -8.53 -8.73
C TYR A 45 -0.46 -9.86 -8.00
N THR A 46 0.73 -10.09 -7.45
CA THR A 46 0.96 -11.15 -6.47
C THR A 46 0.74 -10.57 -5.07
N VAL A 47 -0.11 -11.20 -4.27
CA VAL A 47 -0.43 -10.74 -2.92
C VAL A 47 0.17 -11.68 -1.89
N VAL A 48 0.89 -11.10 -0.92
CA VAL A 48 1.46 -11.83 0.22
C VAL A 48 0.73 -11.39 1.49
N ASN A 49 0.10 -12.32 2.17
CA ASN A 49 -0.69 -12.06 3.38
C ASN A 49 0.19 -12.09 4.63
N PHE A 50 0.29 -10.97 5.32
CA PHE A 50 0.96 -10.80 6.61
C PHE A 50 -0.03 -10.57 7.76
N GLY A 51 -1.33 -10.61 7.49
CA GLY A 51 -2.36 -10.29 8.47
C GLY A 51 -2.99 -11.51 9.14
N THR A 52 -3.96 -11.23 9.99
CA THR A 52 -4.82 -12.28 10.57
C THR A 52 -5.96 -12.64 9.63
N ASP A 53 -6.38 -13.89 9.69
CA ASP A 53 -7.46 -14.42 8.84
C ASP A 53 -8.76 -14.66 9.62
N THR A 54 -8.77 -14.35 10.91
CA THR A 54 -9.94 -14.57 11.78
C THR A 54 -10.38 -13.26 12.45
N PRO A 55 -11.66 -13.15 12.84
CA PRO A 55 -12.16 -11.97 13.55
C PRO A 55 -11.78 -11.95 15.05
N VAL A 56 -11.00 -12.90 15.51
CA VAL A 56 -10.51 -12.94 16.89
C VAL A 56 -9.59 -11.75 17.14
N SER A 57 -9.81 -11.05 18.26
CA SER A 57 -9.03 -9.87 18.63
C SER A 57 -7.53 -10.16 18.69
N VAL A 58 -6.75 -9.34 18.01
CA VAL A 58 -5.28 -9.41 17.94
C VAL A 58 -4.67 -8.03 18.09
N ASP A 59 -3.39 -7.99 18.36
CA ASP A 59 -2.61 -6.74 18.47
C ASP A 59 -2.09 -6.34 17.11
N TYR A 60 -2.60 -5.23 16.58
CA TYR A 60 -2.23 -4.73 15.25
C TYR A 60 -0.72 -4.50 15.05
N PRO A 61 0.08 -4.10 16.07
CA PRO A 61 1.51 -3.87 15.85
C PRO A 61 2.27 -5.11 15.39
N ASP A 62 1.90 -6.29 15.83
CA ASP A 62 2.55 -7.53 15.41
C ASP A 62 2.49 -7.71 13.89
N TYR A 63 1.35 -7.42 13.30
CA TYR A 63 1.14 -7.51 11.85
C TYR A 63 1.76 -6.34 11.08
N ALA A 64 1.73 -5.15 11.67
CA ALA A 64 2.37 -3.97 11.09
C ALA A 64 3.89 -4.16 10.96
N HIS A 65 4.54 -4.65 12.00
CA HIS A 65 5.98 -4.93 11.97
C HIS A 65 6.35 -5.99 10.93
N ALA A 66 5.54 -7.04 10.79
CA ALA A 66 5.78 -8.08 9.78
C ALA A 66 5.74 -7.52 8.36
N LEU A 67 4.74 -6.70 8.05
CA LEU A 67 4.64 -6.02 6.74
C LEU A 67 5.79 -5.05 6.51
N ALA A 68 6.10 -4.22 7.50
CA ALA A 68 7.20 -3.26 7.40
C ALA A 68 8.54 -3.93 7.10
N ALA A 69 8.86 -5.01 7.82
CA ALA A 69 10.08 -5.78 7.60
C ALA A 69 10.16 -6.34 6.17
N ALA A 70 9.05 -6.86 5.65
CA ALA A 70 8.99 -7.39 4.29
C ALA A 70 9.21 -6.31 3.22
N VAL A 71 8.62 -5.12 3.40
CA VAL A 71 8.83 -3.98 2.50
C VAL A 71 10.29 -3.50 2.56
N GLU A 72 10.84 -3.34 3.76
CA GLU A 72 12.22 -2.87 3.93
C GLU A 72 13.26 -3.83 3.33
N LYS A 73 13.01 -5.14 3.40
CA LYS A 73 13.88 -6.17 2.80
C LYS A 73 13.69 -6.36 1.30
N GLY A 74 12.67 -5.75 0.72
CA GLY A 74 12.33 -5.95 -0.68
C GLY A 74 11.66 -7.29 -1.00
N GLU A 75 11.15 -8.00 0.00
CA GLU A 75 10.36 -9.23 -0.20
C GLU A 75 9.02 -8.92 -0.89
N VAL A 76 8.47 -7.75 -0.60
CA VAL A 76 7.35 -7.14 -1.32
C VAL A 76 7.72 -5.71 -1.69
N GLU A 77 7.15 -5.19 -2.78
CA GLU A 77 7.49 -3.85 -3.28
C GLU A 77 6.69 -2.76 -2.59
N LEU A 78 5.43 -3.04 -2.30
CA LEU A 78 4.49 -2.13 -1.65
C LEU A 78 3.68 -2.88 -0.60
N GLY A 79 3.09 -2.13 0.31
CA GLY A 79 2.24 -2.68 1.36
C GLY A 79 0.88 -2.01 1.45
N ILE A 80 -0.11 -2.76 1.91
CA ILE A 80 -1.44 -2.27 2.28
C ILE A 80 -1.73 -2.76 3.69
N ALA A 81 -2.15 -1.89 4.57
CA ALA A 81 -2.47 -2.21 5.96
C ALA A 81 -3.85 -1.70 6.34
N LEU A 82 -4.58 -2.51 7.09
CA LEU A 82 -5.93 -2.19 7.55
C LEU A 82 -6.07 -2.45 9.05
N CYS A 83 -6.64 -1.49 9.76
CA CYS A 83 -7.22 -1.69 11.08
C CYS A 83 -8.49 -0.82 11.20
N GLY A 84 -9.13 -0.78 12.35
CA GLY A 84 -10.40 -0.08 12.50
C GLY A 84 -10.35 1.38 12.06
N THR A 85 -9.46 2.19 12.65
CA THR A 85 -9.24 3.60 12.30
C THR A 85 -8.07 3.80 11.32
N GLY A 86 -7.19 2.82 11.19
CA GLY A 86 -5.93 2.94 10.46
C GLY A 86 -4.81 3.65 11.23
N ASN A 87 -5.12 4.37 12.30
CA ASN A 87 -4.13 5.17 13.03
C ASN A 87 -3.03 4.31 13.67
N GLY A 88 -3.40 3.26 14.37
CA GLY A 88 -2.43 2.37 15.03
C GLY A 88 -1.49 1.71 14.05
N MET A 89 -2.01 1.24 12.92
CA MET A 89 -1.20 0.70 11.82
C MET A 89 -0.23 1.74 11.28
N ALA A 90 -0.69 2.93 10.96
CA ALA A 90 0.14 4.01 10.41
C ALA A 90 1.26 4.42 11.40
N ILE A 91 0.93 4.60 12.67
CA ILE A 91 1.89 4.96 13.71
C ILE A 91 2.98 3.89 13.83
N THR A 92 2.59 2.62 13.91
CA THR A 92 3.53 1.50 14.06
C THR A 92 4.43 1.34 12.83
N LEU A 93 3.83 1.34 11.64
CA LEU A 93 4.56 1.22 10.37
C LEU A 93 5.63 2.30 10.22
N ASN A 94 5.30 3.55 10.57
CA ASN A 94 6.20 4.68 10.44
C ASN A 94 7.32 4.72 11.50
N LYS A 95 7.36 3.79 12.45
CA LYS A 95 8.54 3.58 13.31
C LYS A 95 9.71 2.94 12.56
N HIS A 96 9.45 2.32 11.43
CA HIS A 96 10.47 1.74 10.58
C HIS A 96 11.04 2.78 9.61
N GLN A 97 12.36 2.91 9.57
CA GLN A 97 13.06 3.96 8.80
C GLN A 97 12.74 3.92 7.30
N GLY A 98 12.56 2.73 6.74
CA GLY A 98 12.27 2.53 5.32
C GLY A 98 10.80 2.67 4.96
N ILE A 99 9.90 2.95 5.91
CA ILE A 99 8.47 2.98 5.68
C ILE A 99 7.94 4.42 5.68
N ARG A 100 7.21 4.74 4.62
CA ARG A 100 6.33 5.90 4.55
C ARG A 100 4.91 5.38 4.38
N ALA A 101 4.22 5.19 5.50
CA ALA A 101 2.85 4.72 5.56
C ALA A 101 1.90 5.92 5.62
N GLY A 102 0.99 5.98 4.67
CA GLY A 102 0.00 7.05 4.59
C GLY A 102 -1.41 6.53 4.82
N LEU A 103 -2.12 7.15 5.76
CA LEU A 103 -3.54 6.89 6.01
C LEU A 103 -4.39 7.64 4.99
N ALA A 104 -5.24 6.91 4.27
CA ALA A 104 -6.13 7.47 3.27
C ALA A 104 -7.57 7.03 3.51
N TRP A 105 -8.49 7.99 3.45
CA TRP A 105 -9.93 7.80 3.65
C TRP A 105 -10.79 8.27 2.47
N SER A 106 -10.13 8.77 1.43
CA SER A 106 -10.75 9.17 0.17
C SER A 106 -9.81 8.92 -1.00
N SER A 107 -10.34 8.83 -2.21
CA SER A 107 -9.55 8.66 -3.42
C SER A 107 -8.56 9.81 -3.63
N GLU A 108 -8.95 11.04 -3.30
CA GLU A 108 -8.08 12.21 -3.41
C GLU A 108 -6.86 12.08 -2.49
N ILE A 109 -7.06 11.70 -1.21
CA ILE A 109 -5.96 11.49 -0.28
C ILE A 109 -5.09 10.30 -0.72
N GLY A 110 -5.69 9.23 -1.23
CA GLY A 110 -4.96 8.08 -1.78
C GLY A 110 -4.05 8.47 -2.95
N ARG A 111 -4.52 9.33 -3.83
CA ARG A 111 -3.73 9.89 -4.92
C ARG A 111 -2.57 10.74 -4.40
N LEU A 112 -2.87 11.68 -3.50
CA LEU A 112 -1.89 12.63 -2.99
C LEU A 112 -0.81 11.99 -2.12
N VAL A 113 -1.13 10.98 -1.34
CA VAL A 113 -0.13 10.27 -0.52
C VAL A 113 0.90 9.55 -1.37
N LYS A 114 0.55 9.18 -2.59
CA LYS A 114 1.51 8.66 -3.57
C LYS A 114 2.24 9.80 -4.30
N ALA A 115 1.48 10.72 -4.88
CA ALA A 115 2.02 11.79 -5.70
C ALA A 115 3.00 12.70 -4.93
N HIS A 116 2.72 12.98 -3.67
CA HIS A 116 3.49 13.89 -2.84
C HIS A 116 4.44 13.20 -1.86
N ASN A 117 3.99 12.12 -1.21
CA ASN A 117 4.76 11.48 -0.13
C ASN A 117 5.46 10.19 -0.58
N ASN A 118 5.21 9.75 -1.80
CA ASN A 118 5.72 8.48 -2.31
C ASN A 118 5.54 7.33 -1.30
N ALA A 119 4.33 7.26 -0.72
CA ALA A 119 4.03 6.25 0.29
C ALA A 119 4.24 4.86 -0.27
N ASN A 120 5.03 4.05 0.43
CA ASN A 120 5.25 2.65 0.08
C ASN A 120 4.34 1.69 0.84
N VAL A 121 3.59 2.19 1.81
CA VAL A 121 2.50 1.48 2.48
C VAL A 121 1.27 2.38 2.54
N LEU A 122 0.15 1.86 2.05
CA LEU A 122 -1.15 2.51 2.15
C LEU A 122 -1.88 1.95 3.37
N VAL A 123 -2.44 2.83 4.20
CA VAL A 123 -3.22 2.43 5.37
C VAL A 123 -4.67 2.84 5.19
N LEU A 124 -5.59 1.92 5.48
CA LEU A 124 -7.03 2.12 5.30
C LEU A 124 -7.79 1.94 6.62
N PRO A 125 -8.74 2.86 6.93
CA PRO A 125 -9.58 2.78 8.13
C PRO A 125 -10.81 1.90 7.86
N ALA A 126 -10.68 0.59 8.02
CA ALA A 126 -11.69 -0.39 7.60
C ALA A 126 -13.10 -0.17 8.19
N ARG A 127 -13.20 0.40 9.41
CA ARG A 127 -14.49 0.67 10.06
C ARG A 127 -15.13 2.01 9.68
N PHE A 128 -14.42 2.87 8.95
CA PHE A 128 -14.85 4.25 8.70
C PHE A 128 -15.03 4.58 7.22
N ILE A 129 -14.74 3.66 6.33
CA ILE A 129 -15.00 3.79 4.89
C ILE A 129 -15.70 2.55 4.33
N PRO A 130 -16.60 2.70 3.36
CA PRO A 130 -17.18 1.57 2.64
C PRO A 130 -16.10 0.80 1.86
N TYR A 131 -16.30 -0.49 1.63
CA TYR A 131 -15.36 -1.29 0.84
C TYR A 131 -15.11 -0.70 -0.56
N ARG A 132 -16.16 -0.20 -1.22
CA ARG A 132 -16.03 0.45 -2.54
C ARG A 132 -15.03 1.61 -2.51
N THR A 133 -15.07 2.42 -1.46
CA THR A 133 -14.11 3.51 -1.26
C THR A 133 -12.70 2.96 -1.05
N ALA A 134 -12.54 1.95 -0.21
CA ALA A 134 -11.24 1.29 0.00
C ALA A 134 -10.65 0.75 -1.31
N ALA A 135 -11.45 0.05 -2.12
CA ALA A 135 -11.03 -0.47 -3.41
C ALA A 135 -10.59 0.64 -4.38
N ASN A 136 -11.33 1.74 -4.44
CA ASN A 136 -10.99 2.89 -5.28
C ASN A 136 -9.70 3.57 -4.82
N ILE A 137 -9.49 3.71 -3.52
CA ILE A 137 -8.25 4.26 -2.95
C ILE A 137 -7.06 3.40 -3.35
N VAL A 138 -7.14 2.09 -3.20
CA VAL A 138 -6.07 1.16 -3.58
C VAL A 138 -5.72 1.30 -5.05
N ARG A 139 -6.72 1.30 -5.93
CA ARG A 139 -6.50 1.43 -7.37
C ARG A 139 -5.82 2.73 -7.76
N ILE A 140 -6.30 3.86 -7.23
CA ILE A 140 -5.71 5.16 -7.56
C ILE A 140 -4.30 5.30 -6.99
N TRP A 141 -4.06 4.82 -5.78
CA TRP A 141 -2.73 4.82 -5.18
C TRP A 141 -1.73 4.01 -6.00
N LEU A 142 -2.10 2.82 -6.46
CA LEU A 142 -1.22 1.97 -7.28
C LEU A 142 -0.89 2.59 -8.65
N LYS A 143 -1.82 3.34 -9.24
CA LYS A 143 -1.67 3.94 -10.58
C LYS A 143 -1.03 5.31 -10.57
N THR A 144 -0.96 5.99 -9.44
CA THR A 144 -0.45 7.36 -9.35
C THR A 144 1.07 7.35 -9.33
N PRO A 145 1.75 8.11 -10.21
CA PRO A 145 3.18 8.28 -10.15
C PRO A 145 3.56 9.27 -9.06
N PHE A 146 4.78 9.12 -8.53
CA PHE A 146 5.38 10.11 -7.65
C PHE A 146 5.83 11.34 -8.47
N GLU A 147 5.50 12.54 -8.01
CA GLU A 147 5.82 13.77 -8.73
C GLU A 147 7.28 14.22 -8.57
N GLY A 148 7.98 13.81 -7.53
CA GLY A 148 9.36 14.21 -7.28
C GLY A 148 9.50 15.70 -6.92
N GLY A 149 10.57 16.34 -7.42
CA GLY A 149 10.82 17.76 -7.23
C GLY A 149 10.87 18.18 -5.75
N ARG A 150 10.12 19.21 -5.38
CA ARG A 150 10.06 19.71 -3.99
C ARG A 150 9.61 18.66 -2.97
N HIS A 151 8.83 17.67 -3.41
CA HIS A 151 8.36 16.59 -2.55
C HIS A 151 9.50 15.67 -2.14
N GLN A 152 10.43 15.36 -3.03
CA GLN A 152 11.60 14.55 -2.71
C GLN A 152 12.46 15.20 -1.62
N ARG A 153 12.70 16.50 -1.70
CA ARG A 153 13.45 17.25 -0.69
C ARG A 153 12.81 17.14 0.70
N ARG A 154 11.47 17.17 0.78
CA ARG A 154 10.74 17.01 2.03
C ARG A 154 10.81 15.59 2.57
N ILE A 155 10.68 14.59 1.69
CA ILE A 155 10.83 13.18 2.06
C ILE A 155 12.22 12.92 2.65
N ASP A 156 13.27 13.46 2.06
CA ASP A 156 14.65 13.30 2.52
C ASP A 156 14.90 13.87 3.92
N LYS A 157 14.01 14.73 4.41
CA LYS A 157 14.06 15.32 5.75
C LYS A 157 13.20 14.60 6.78
N MET A 158 12.41 13.59 6.39
CA MET A 158 11.56 12.86 7.33
C MET A 158 12.32 11.99 8.33
N PRO A 159 13.41 11.27 7.94
CA PRO A 159 14.15 10.48 8.90
C PRO A 159 14.76 11.33 10.02
N CYS A 160 14.71 10.79 11.26
CA CYS A 160 15.42 11.40 12.37
C CYS A 160 16.95 11.34 12.12
N ARG A 161 17.64 12.42 12.44
CA ARG A 161 19.10 12.54 12.34
C ARG A 161 19.74 12.37 13.68
#